data_00f546de532ce7e87f84e488612a04b1
#
_entry.id   00f546de532ce7e87f84e488612a04b1
#
_cell.length_a   1.000
_cell.length_b   1.000
_cell.length_c   1.000
_cell.angle_alpha   90.00
_cell.angle_beta   90.00
_cell.angle_gamma   90.00
#
_symmetry.space_group_name_H-M   'P 1'
#
loop_
_entity.id
_entity.type
_entity.pdbx_description
1 polymer ?
#
loop_
_entity_poly.entity_id
_entity_poly.type
_entity_poly.pdbx_seq_one_letter_code
_entity_poly.pdbx_strand_id
1 'polypeptide(L)'
;MTVLVRYLSPEWIDAVQAELTATGALVEVAGAHDVGITQVVTDTPHGTIVYHLQVGGGQASFASGPAEPEHVRFSQDWSTATAVATGNLSAQDAFINGRILLVGDQQKLMDSQPVFGALDQVFNSVRARTDYSDDA
;
A
#
# COMPACT_ATOMS: atom_id res chain seq x y z
N MET A 1 -9.82 -20.02 14.71
CA MET A 1 -10.33 -18.65 14.85
C MET A 1 -9.35 -17.69 14.22
N THR A 2 -9.82 -16.85 13.31
CA THR A 2 -8.96 -15.88 12.64
C THR A 2 -8.84 -14.63 13.51
N VAL A 3 -7.61 -14.21 13.79
CA VAL A 3 -7.35 -12.95 14.48
C VAL A 3 -7.24 -11.85 13.43
N LEU A 4 -8.07 -10.81 13.55
CA LEU A 4 -8.02 -9.67 12.66
C LEU A 4 -6.92 -8.71 13.09
N VAL A 5 -6.19 -8.18 12.09
CA VAL A 5 -5.23 -7.11 12.32
C VAL A 5 -5.91 -5.78 11.97
N ARG A 6 -5.60 -4.76 12.76
CA ARG A 6 -6.17 -3.42 12.53
C ARG A 6 -5.48 -2.79 11.33
N TYR A 7 -6.29 -2.26 10.39
CA TYR A 7 -5.79 -1.60 9.19
C TYR A 7 -4.81 -0.49 9.55
N LEU A 8 -3.68 -0.47 8.88
CA LEU A 8 -2.57 0.48 9.04
C LEU A 8 -1.84 0.38 10.39
N SER A 9 -2.13 -0.62 11.21
CA SER A 9 -1.35 -0.89 12.42
C SER A 9 0.00 -1.51 12.05
N PRO A 10 0.98 -1.50 12.98
CA PRO A 10 2.24 -2.23 12.75
C PRO A 10 2.01 -3.70 12.44
N GLU A 11 1.02 -4.32 13.06
CA GLU A 11 0.66 -5.72 12.81
C GLU A 11 0.15 -5.92 11.38
N TRP A 12 -0.62 -4.97 10.85
CA TRP A 12 -1.09 -5.02 9.48
C TRP A 12 0.07 -4.90 8.49
N ILE A 13 1.00 -3.97 8.75
CA ILE A 13 2.18 -3.79 7.91
C ILE A 13 3.01 -5.07 7.90
N ASP A 14 3.20 -5.69 9.07
CA ASP A 14 3.91 -6.97 9.19
C ASP A 14 3.18 -8.09 8.45
N ALA A 15 1.84 -8.10 8.50
CA ALA A 15 1.03 -9.10 7.80
C ALA A 15 1.19 -8.98 6.29
N VAL A 16 1.21 -7.76 5.76
CA VAL A 16 1.44 -7.52 4.32
C VAL A 16 2.84 -7.96 3.93
N GLN A 17 3.86 -7.62 4.72
CA GLN A 17 5.24 -8.03 4.46
C GLN A 17 5.36 -9.56 4.48
N ALA A 18 4.74 -10.22 5.44
CA ALA A 18 4.75 -11.68 5.53
C ALA A 18 4.08 -12.33 4.31
N GLU A 19 2.99 -11.76 3.83
CA GLU A 19 2.29 -12.27 2.65
C GLU A 19 3.13 -12.06 1.39
N LEU A 20 3.81 -10.92 1.26
CA LEU A 20 4.74 -10.68 0.15
C LEU A 20 5.82 -11.76 0.11
N THR A 21 6.38 -12.09 1.26
CA THR A 21 7.44 -13.10 1.38
C THR A 21 6.91 -14.50 1.08
N ALA A 22 5.73 -14.83 1.62
CA ALA A 22 5.15 -16.17 1.50
C ALA A 22 4.71 -16.49 0.07
N THR A 23 4.14 -15.51 -0.63
CA THR A 23 3.62 -15.73 -1.99
C THR A 23 4.67 -15.51 -3.07
N GLY A 24 5.71 -14.73 -2.78
CA GLY A 24 6.67 -14.30 -3.79
C GLY A 24 6.04 -13.44 -4.88
N ALA A 25 4.90 -12.81 -4.61
CA ALA A 25 4.09 -12.13 -5.60
C ALA A 25 4.83 -11.01 -6.34
N LEU A 26 5.76 -10.33 -5.66
CA LEU A 26 6.51 -9.23 -6.24
C LEU A 26 7.92 -9.61 -6.69
N VAL A 27 8.36 -10.85 -6.49
CA VAL A 27 9.73 -11.25 -6.82
C VAL A 27 10.02 -11.10 -8.31
N GLU A 28 9.08 -11.53 -9.14
CA GLU A 28 9.25 -11.47 -10.60
C GLU A 28 9.30 -10.02 -11.09
N VAL A 29 8.36 -9.17 -10.63
CA VAL A 29 8.34 -7.77 -11.03
C VAL A 29 9.48 -6.97 -10.41
N ALA A 30 10.00 -7.39 -9.26
CA ALA A 30 11.13 -6.73 -8.59
C ALA A 30 12.42 -6.89 -9.37
N GLY A 31 12.55 -7.92 -10.21
CA GLY A 31 13.69 -8.09 -11.09
C GLY A 31 13.69 -7.13 -12.28
N ALA A 32 12.51 -6.61 -12.66
CA ALA A 32 12.33 -5.74 -13.82
C ALA A 32 12.07 -4.28 -13.47
N HIS A 33 11.75 -3.99 -12.20
CA HIS A 33 11.37 -2.65 -11.75
C HIS A 33 12.14 -2.26 -10.50
N ASP A 34 12.40 -0.95 -10.38
CA ASP A 34 13.07 -0.36 -9.23
C ASP A 34 12.28 0.89 -8.84
N VAL A 35 11.44 0.77 -7.80
CA VAL A 35 10.54 1.85 -7.41
C VAL A 35 10.35 1.90 -5.90
N GLY A 36 10.40 3.10 -5.32
CA GLY A 36 10.05 3.36 -3.94
C GLY A 36 8.77 4.19 -3.90
N ILE A 37 7.74 3.68 -3.23
CA ILE A 37 6.43 4.30 -3.14
C ILE A 37 6.10 4.55 -1.68
N THR A 38 5.87 5.81 -1.32
CA THR A 38 5.45 6.19 0.03
C THR A 38 3.94 6.43 0.04
N GLN A 39 3.27 5.91 1.06
CA GLN A 39 1.86 6.15 1.31
C GLN A 39 1.72 6.95 2.61
N VAL A 40 0.97 8.05 2.54
CA VAL A 40 0.64 8.86 3.71
C VAL A 40 -0.87 8.83 3.89
N VAL A 41 -1.33 8.40 5.06
CA VAL A 41 -2.76 8.38 5.40
C VAL A 41 -2.97 9.29 6.60
N THR A 42 -3.77 10.34 6.40
CA THR A 42 -4.08 11.33 7.44
C THR A 42 -5.40 11.01 8.10
N ASP A 43 -5.66 11.61 9.26
CA ASP A 43 -6.95 11.54 9.98
C ASP A 43 -7.35 10.12 10.37
N THR A 44 -6.37 9.22 10.54
CA THR A 44 -6.66 7.89 11.07
C THR A 44 -6.98 7.98 12.55
N PRO A 45 -7.63 6.94 13.14
CA PRO A 45 -7.87 6.93 14.61
C PRO A 45 -6.59 7.05 15.44
N HIS A 46 -5.42 6.85 14.84
CA HIS A 46 -4.13 6.89 15.51
C HIS A 46 -3.19 7.96 14.95
N GLY A 47 -3.73 8.98 14.27
CA GLY A 47 -2.96 10.07 13.68
C GLY A 47 -2.53 9.76 12.26
N THR A 48 -1.50 10.46 11.79
CA THR A 48 -0.97 10.26 10.44
C THR A 48 -0.09 9.01 10.40
N ILE A 49 -0.37 8.14 9.45
CA ILE A 49 0.38 6.89 9.25
C ILE A 49 1.16 7.01 7.93
N VAL A 50 2.44 6.67 7.98
CA VAL A 50 3.32 6.64 6.80
C VAL A 50 3.90 5.24 6.67
N TYR A 51 3.77 4.66 5.48
CA TYR A 51 4.37 3.37 5.18
C TYR A 51 4.84 3.36 3.72
N HIS A 52 5.59 2.34 3.35
CA HIS A 52 6.16 2.31 1.99
C HIS A 52 6.26 0.91 1.43
N LEU A 53 6.30 0.86 0.10
CA LEU A 53 6.71 -0.31 -0.67
C LEU A 53 8.01 0.03 -1.38
N GLN A 54 9.04 -0.82 -1.20
CA GLN A 54 10.32 -0.67 -1.90
C GLN A 54 10.53 -1.91 -2.74
N VAL A 55 10.70 -1.71 -4.04
CA VAL A 55 10.89 -2.79 -5.00
C VAL A 55 12.19 -2.52 -5.78
N GLY A 56 13.04 -3.52 -5.90
CA GLY A 56 14.27 -3.41 -6.67
C GLY A 56 15.23 -4.55 -6.37
N GLY A 57 16.13 -4.82 -7.30
CA GLY A 57 17.15 -5.84 -7.13
C GLY A 57 16.62 -7.24 -6.89
N GLY A 58 15.41 -7.55 -7.40
CA GLY A 58 14.79 -8.84 -7.19
C GLY A 58 14.13 -9.00 -5.82
N GLN A 59 13.99 -7.92 -5.07
CA GLN A 59 13.43 -7.95 -3.71
C GLN A 59 12.32 -6.92 -3.56
N ALA A 60 11.38 -7.19 -2.67
CA ALA A 60 10.32 -6.26 -2.30
C ALA A 60 10.18 -6.22 -0.78
N SER A 61 10.02 -5.01 -0.24
CA SER A 61 9.79 -4.82 1.20
C SER A 61 8.65 -3.84 1.43
N PHE A 62 7.92 -4.06 2.51
CA PHE A 62 6.79 -3.24 2.93
C PHE A 62 6.96 -2.95 4.42
N ALA A 63 7.07 -1.67 4.77
CA ALA A 63 7.42 -1.30 6.14
C ALA A 63 6.93 0.10 6.47
N SER A 64 7.02 0.47 7.75
CA SER A 64 6.68 1.81 8.23
C SER A 64 7.71 2.84 7.77
N GLY A 65 7.26 4.08 7.60
CA GLY A 65 8.11 5.19 7.19
C GLY A 65 8.17 5.39 5.69
N PRO A 66 8.90 6.41 5.23
CA PRO A 66 9.00 6.71 3.79
C PRO A 66 9.96 5.75 3.08
N ALA A 67 9.76 5.60 1.78
CA ALA A 67 10.67 4.83 0.92
C ALA A 67 11.99 5.58 0.72
N GLU A 68 13.08 4.83 0.53
CA GLU A 68 14.40 5.37 0.21
C GLU A 68 15.08 4.52 -0.86
N PRO A 69 15.23 5.04 -2.09
CA PRO A 69 14.75 6.34 -2.58
C PRO A 69 13.22 6.36 -2.76
N GLU A 70 12.63 7.52 -2.55
CA GLU A 70 11.21 7.72 -2.79
C GLU A 70 11.03 8.25 -4.21
N HIS A 71 10.37 7.49 -5.06
CA HIS A 71 10.07 7.92 -6.43
C HIS A 71 8.70 8.55 -6.52
N VAL A 72 7.72 8.03 -5.75
CA VAL A 72 6.33 8.45 -5.78
C VAL A 72 5.80 8.50 -4.36
N ARG A 73 4.96 9.50 -4.09
CA ARG A 73 4.26 9.63 -2.80
C ARG A 73 2.78 9.83 -3.05
N PHE A 74 1.96 9.00 -2.41
CA PHE A 74 0.51 9.16 -2.38
C PHE A 74 0.07 9.68 -1.01
N SER A 75 -0.87 10.61 -1.00
CA SER A 75 -1.45 11.15 0.25
C SER A 75 -2.97 11.08 0.17
N GLN A 76 -3.61 10.59 1.23
CA GLN A 76 -5.05 10.45 1.32
C GLN A 76 -5.48 10.45 2.79
N ASP A 77 -6.76 10.68 3.05
CA ASP A 77 -7.27 10.60 4.41
C ASP A 77 -7.78 9.19 4.73
N TRP A 78 -8.11 8.97 5.99
CA TRP A 78 -8.60 7.67 6.48
C TRP A 78 -9.85 7.21 5.74
N SER A 79 -10.80 8.12 5.54
CA SER A 79 -12.05 7.82 4.84
C SER A 79 -11.79 7.32 3.42
N THR A 80 -10.90 7.99 2.70
CA THR A 80 -10.52 7.58 1.34
C THR A 80 -9.79 6.24 1.35
N ALA A 81 -8.81 6.07 2.25
CA ALA A 81 -8.01 4.86 2.32
C ALA A 81 -8.89 3.65 2.61
N THR A 82 -9.82 3.75 3.56
CA THR A 82 -10.72 2.64 3.89
C THR A 82 -11.71 2.35 2.78
N ALA A 83 -12.24 3.38 2.12
CA ALA A 83 -13.16 3.21 1.00
C ALA A 83 -12.49 2.46 -0.16
N VAL A 84 -11.26 2.81 -0.48
CA VAL A 84 -10.49 2.13 -1.54
C VAL A 84 -10.15 0.70 -1.10
N ALA A 85 -9.68 0.52 0.12
CA ALA A 85 -9.25 -0.78 0.63
C ALA A 85 -10.41 -1.78 0.71
N THR A 86 -11.62 -1.30 0.98
CA THR A 86 -12.82 -2.16 1.08
C THR A 86 -13.58 -2.31 -0.25
N GLY A 87 -13.11 -1.65 -1.32
CA GLY A 87 -13.72 -1.75 -2.63
C GLY A 87 -14.92 -0.85 -2.84
N ASN A 88 -15.21 0.06 -1.91
CA ASN A 88 -16.33 1.01 -2.02
C ASN A 88 -16.03 2.18 -2.94
N LEU A 89 -14.76 2.41 -3.24
CA LEU A 89 -14.30 3.49 -4.12
C LEU A 89 -13.10 2.98 -4.90
N SER A 90 -13.05 3.22 -6.21
CA SER A 90 -11.85 2.85 -6.96
C SER A 90 -10.73 3.87 -6.71
N ALA A 91 -9.48 3.40 -6.70
CA ALA A 91 -8.33 4.29 -6.54
C ALA A 91 -8.25 5.31 -7.66
N GLN A 92 -8.63 4.91 -8.88
CA GLN A 92 -8.64 5.81 -10.03
C GLN A 92 -9.63 6.95 -9.84
N ASP A 93 -10.86 6.64 -9.38
CA ASP A 93 -11.87 7.66 -9.12
C ASP A 93 -11.44 8.58 -8.00
N ALA A 94 -10.83 8.04 -6.95
CA ALA A 94 -10.32 8.84 -5.84
C ALA A 94 -9.25 9.82 -6.31
N PHE A 95 -8.37 9.37 -7.22
CA PHE A 95 -7.33 10.22 -7.79
C PHE A 95 -7.94 11.34 -8.65
N ILE A 96 -8.89 10.99 -9.53
CA ILE A 96 -9.55 11.97 -10.42
C ILE A 96 -10.29 13.02 -9.62
N ASN A 97 -10.92 12.64 -8.52
CA ASN A 97 -11.70 13.55 -7.67
C ASN A 97 -10.83 14.31 -6.67
N GLY A 98 -9.51 14.15 -6.71
CA GLY A 98 -8.60 14.86 -5.81
C GLY A 98 -8.56 14.31 -4.38
N ARG A 99 -9.12 13.14 -4.13
CA ARG A 99 -9.09 12.50 -2.80
C ARG A 99 -7.77 11.79 -2.53
N ILE A 100 -7.06 11.38 -3.59
CA ILE A 100 -5.69 10.87 -3.50
C ILE A 100 -4.80 11.84 -4.25
N LEU A 101 -3.78 12.36 -3.57
CA LEU A 101 -2.79 13.26 -4.16
C LEU A 101 -1.53 12.47 -4.50
N LEU A 102 -1.00 12.75 -5.69
CA LEU A 102 0.20 12.10 -6.19
C LEU A 102 1.30 13.15 -6.35
N VAL A 103 2.47 12.87 -5.77
CA VAL A 103 3.66 13.70 -5.93
C VAL A 103 4.82 12.78 -6.34
N GLY A 104 5.62 13.22 -7.30
CA GLY A 104 6.82 12.52 -7.69
C GLY A 104 6.86 12.17 -9.17
N ASP A 105 7.58 11.10 -9.50
CA ASP A 105 7.88 10.70 -10.87
C ASP A 105 6.71 9.91 -11.47
N GLN A 106 5.87 10.59 -12.22
CA GLN A 106 4.69 9.98 -12.86
C GLN A 106 5.07 8.95 -13.90
N GLN A 107 6.19 9.15 -14.60
CA GLN A 107 6.66 8.17 -15.59
C GLN A 107 7.06 6.87 -14.90
N LYS A 108 7.75 6.97 -13.78
CA LYS A 108 8.12 5.83 -12.97
C LYS A 108 6.88 5.07 -12.50
N LEU A 109 5.85 5.78 -12.10
CA LEU A 109 4.57 5.20 -11.70
C LEU A 109 3.94 4.41 -12.85
N MET A 110 3.89 5.00 -14.04
CA MET A 110 3.32 4.34 -15.22
C MET A 110 4.11 3.10 -15.62
N ASP A 111 5.42 3.17 -15.55
CA ASP A 111 6.31 2.05 -15.89
C ASP A 111 6.19 0.91 -14.85
N SER A 112 5.70 1.22 -13.67
CA SER A 112 5.61 0.26 -12.55
C SER A 112 4.21 -0.35 -12.37
N GLN A 113 3.33 -0.24 -13.36
CA GLN A 113 1.97 -0.80 -13.28
C GLN A 113 1.95 -2.28 -12.89
N PRO A 114 2.84 -3.15 -13.40
CA PRO A 114 2.86 -4.55 -12.97
C PRO A 114 3.11 -4.73 -11.45
N VAL A 115 3.85 -3.81 -10.84
CA VAL A 115 4.08 -3.83 -9.38
C VAL A 115 2.76 -3.63 -8.63
N PHE A 116 1.94 -2.67 -9.07
CA PHE A 116 0.65 -2.40 -8.45
C PHE A 116 -0.32 -3.57 -8.61
N GLY A 117 -0.35 -4.19 -9.78
CA GLY A 117 -1.19 -5.36 -10.00
C GLY A 117 -0.83 -6.53 -9.08
N ALA A 118 0.46 -6.78 -8.90
CA ALA A 118 0.93 -7.82 -8.00
C ALA A 118 0.64 -7.48 -6.53
N LEU A 119 0.78 -6.21 -6.16
CA LEU A 119 0.50 -5.73 -4.81
C LEU A 119 -0.99 -5.87 -4.46
N ASP A 120 -1.88 -5.62 -5.40
CA ASP A 120 -3.32 -5.80 -5.20
C ASP A 120 -3.67 -7.23 -4.78
N GLN A 121 -3.00 -8.22 -5.35
CA GLN A 121 -3.21 -9.61 -4.98
C GLN A 121 -2.83 -9.86 -3.51
N VAL A 122 -1.74 -9.24 -3.06
CA VAL A 122 -1.30 -9.35 -1.66
C VAL A 122 -2.32 -8.69 -0.73
N PHE A 123 -2.79 -7.50 -1.07
CA PHE A 123 -3.81 -6.80 -0.27
C PHE A 123 -5.11 -7.61 -0.20
N ASN A 124 -5.54 -8.22 -1.30
CA ASN A 124 -6.73 -9.07 -1.30
C ASN A 124 -6.58 -10.27 -0.36
N SER A 125 -5.39 -10.86 -0.30
CA SER A 125 -5.11 -11.98 0.60
C SER A 125 -5.15 -11.56 2.08
N VAL A 126 -4.67 -10.37 2.39
CA VAL A 126 -4.63 -9.85 3.77
C VAL A 126 -5.99 -9.26 4.17
N ARG A 127 -6.79 -8.82 3.22
CA ARG A 127 -8.08 -8.16 3.46
C ARG A 127 -9.01 -8.97 4.35
N ALA A 128 -9.08 -10.27 4.15
CA ALA A 128 -9.94 -11.15 4.94
C ALA A 128 -9.55 -11.19 6.43
N ARG A 129 -8.33 -10.79 6.75
CA ARG A 129 -7.77 -10.76 8.11
C ARG A 129 -7.64 -9.35 8.66
N THR A 130 -8.19 -8.36 7.97
CA THR A 130 -8.00 -6.94 8.32
C THR A 130 -9.30 -6.34 8.85
N ASP A 131 -9.19 -5.62 9.97
CA ASP A 131 -10.28 -4.85 10.55
C ASP A 131 -10.13 -3.40 10.10
N TYR A 132 -11.11 -2.93 9.32
CA TYR A 132 -11.12 -1.57 8.78
C TYR A 132 -11.99 -0.62 9.62
N SER A 133 -12.46 -1.03 10.77
CA SER A 133 -13.34 -0.19 11.59
C SER A 133 -12.57 0.90 12.32
N ASP A 134 -13.23 2.02 12.56
CA ASP A 134 -12.67 3.14 13.33
C ASP A 134 -12.54 2.81 14.82
N ASP A 135 -13.25 1.79 15.27
CA ASP A 135 -13.30 1.40 16.68
C ASP A 135 -12.18 0.44 17.07
N ALA A 136 -11.31 0.11 16.14
CA ALA A 136 -10.24 -0.84 16.36
C ALA A 136 -9.18 -0.35 17.37
#